data_025ab9b6a4eb60f52bf919189e014a12
#
_entry.id   025ab9b6a4eb60f52bf919189e014a12
#
_cell.length_a   1.000
_cell.length_b   1.000
_cell.length_c   1.000
_cell.angle_alpha   90.00
_cell.angle_beta   90.00
_cell.angle_gamma   90.00
#
_symmetry.space_group_name_H-M   'P 1'
#
loop_
_entity.id
_entity.type
_entity.pdbx_description
1 polymer ?
#
loop_
_entity_poly.entity_id
_entity_poly.type
_entity_poly.pdbx_seq_one_letter_code
_entity_poly.pdbx_strand_id
1 'polypeptide(L)'
;MEVSIDIKELKKRKIFVASPMYGGMCGGQYCKSTADLSALGTRYGLEISFFYLFNESLITRARNYLADEFLRSKATHLMFIDSDIGFDPQDVLALAAIADPDSDKDIVCGPYPKKTISWEKIKRAVDRGFADENPNKLEKYVGDYVFNPVEGVTEIKVNEPAEVLEGGTGFMMVQRS
;
A
#
# COMPACT_ATOMS: atom_id res chain seq x y z
N MET A 1 5.40 -4.64 13.50
CA MET A 1 6.10 -5.86 12.98
C MET A 1 7.54 -5.49 12.73
N GLU A 2 8.50 -6.15 13.35
CA GLU A 2 9.88 -6.12 12.87
C GLU A 2 9.98 -7.10 11.71
N VAL A 3 9.84 -6.61 10.49
CA VAL A 3 10.23 -7.41 9.30
C VAL A 3 11.75 -7.33 9.24
N SER A 4 12.42 -8.41 9.55
CA SER A 4 13.85 -8.52 9.32
C SER A 4 14.08 -8.58 7.81
N ILE A 5 14.58 -7.49 7.24
CA ILE A 5 14.82 -7.39 5.79
C ILE A 5 16.29 -7.69 5.53
N ASP A 6 16.59 -8.81 4.86
CA ASP A 6 17.91 -9.03 4.32
C ASP A 6 18.08 -8.18 3.05
N ILE A 7 18.91 -7.15 3.16
CA ILE A 7 19.22 -6.23 2.04
C ILE A 7 19.83 -6.98 0.84
N LYS A 8 20.55 -8.07 1.05
CA LYS A 8 21.13 -8.84 -0.07
C LYS A 8 20.02 -9.55 -0.86
N GLU A 9 19.03 -10.11 -0.18
CA GLU A 9 17.87 -10.72 -0.84
C GLU A 9 17.01 -9.65 -1.51
N LEU A 10 16.81 -8.53 -0.85
CA LEU A 10 16.03 -7.43 -1.41
C LEU A 10 16.66 -6.85 -2.69
N LYS A 11 17.99 -6.84 -2.82
CA LYS A 11 18.70 -6.40 -4.04
C LYS A 11 18.44 -7.27 -5.26
N LYS A 12 17.96 -8.47 -5.10
CA LYS A 12 17.56 -9.34 -6.22
C LYS A 12 16.21 -8.92 -6.82
N ARG A 13 15.44 -8.06 -6.11
CA ARG A 13 14.10 -7.62 -6.49
C ARG A 13 14.17 -6.29 -7.20
N LYS A 14 13.59 -6.25 -8.38
CA LYS A 14 13.46 -5.06 -9.21
C LYS A 14 12.04 -4.56 -9.09
N ILE A 15 11.86 -3.40 -8.46
CA ILE A 15 10.55 -2.85 -8.13
C ILE A 15 10.13 -1.86 -9.21
N PHE A 16 8.97 -2.10 -9.82
CA PHE A 16 8.31 -1.22 -10.77
C PHE A 16 7.15 -0.51 -10.08
N VAL A 17 7.37 0.73 -9.66
CA VAL A 17 6.32 1.56 -9.05
C VAL A 17 5.44 2.13 -10.15
N ALA A 18 4.16 1.81 -10.12
CA ALA A 18 3.17 2.16 -11.12
C ALA A 18 2.06 3.01 -10.52
N SER A 19 1.89 4.25 -10.99
CA SER A 19 0.91 5.18 -10.43
C SER A 19 0.02 5.79 -11.50
N PRO A 20 -1.30 5.58 -11.42
CA PRO A 20 -2.25 6.32 -12.23
C PRO A 20 -2.34 7.77 -11.73
N MET A 21 -2.16 8.72 -12.66
CA MET A 21 -2.18 10.17 -12.37
C MET A 21 -3.17 10.88 -13.29
N TYR A 22 -4.46 10.83 -12.95
CA TYR A 22 -5.47 11.56 -13.70
C TYR A 22 -5.20 13.07 -13.65
N GLY A 23 -5.24 13.72 -14.80
CA GLY A 23 -4.91 15.15 -14.91
C GLY A 23 -3.42 15.49 -14.71
N GLY A 24 -2.52 14.49 -14.62
CA GLY A 24 -1.09 14.71 -14.40
C GLY A 24 -0.76 15.22 -13.00
N MET A 25 -1.66 15.08 -12.03
CA MET A 25 -1.52 15.62 -10.67
C MET A 25 -1.25 14.50 -9.65
N CYS A 26 -0.54 14.88 -8.57
CA CYS A 26 -0.35 14.02 -7.42
C CYS A 26 -0.42 14.83 -6.11
N GLY A 27 -0.68 14.12 -5.00
CA GLY A 27 -0.63 14.71 -3.67
C GLY A 27 0.80 15.09 -3.25
N GLY A 28 0.96 16.18 -2.49
CA GLY A 28 2.29 16.60 -1.99
C GLY A 28 2.96 15.53 -1.12
N GLN A 29 2.19 14.79 -0.33
CA GLN A 29 2.71 13.67 0.48
C GLN A 29 3.19 12.52 -0.41
N TYR A 30 2.45 12.17 -1.47
CA TYR A 30 2.88 11.20 -2.46
C TYR A 30 4.21 11.62 -3.12
N CYS A 31 4.32 12.87 -3.56
CA CYS A 31 5.54 13.41 -4.17
C CYS A 31 6.74 13.29 -3.22
N LYS A 32 6.56 13.66 -1.94
CA LYS A 32 7.60 13.49 -0.92
C LYS A 32 7.98 12.02 -0.74
N SER A 33 7.00 11.14 -0.56
CA SER A 33 7.23 9.70 -0.33
C SER A 33 7.97 9.04 -1.50
N THR A 34 7.64 9.38 -2.74
CA THR A 34 8.35 8.84 -3.93
C THR A 34 9.77 9.35 -4.05
N ALA A 35 10.03 10.61 -3.70
CA ALA A 35 11.39 11.16 -3.65
C ALA A 35 12.22 10.46 -2.56
N ASP A 36 11.67 10.28 -1.37
CA ASP A 36 12.31 9.56 -0.26
C ASP A 36 12.55 8.08 -0.63
N LEU A 37 11.61 7.43 -1.32
CA LEU A 37 11.77 6.05 -1.80
C LEU A 37 12.91 5.94 -2.82
N SER A 38 13.01 6.88 -3.74
CA SER A 38 14.12 6.93 -4.71
C SER A 38 15.47 7.10 -4.02
N ALA A 39 15.55 8.00 -3.02
CA ALA A 39 16.75 8.21 -2.23
C ALA A 39 17.13 6.95 -1.42
N LEU A 40 16.14 6.31 -0.81
CA LEU A 40 16.31 5.06 -0.05
C LEU A 40 16.80 3.93 -0.97
N GLY A 41 16.19 3.78 -2.15
CA GLY A 41 16.60 2.81 -3.17
C GLY A 41 18.06 3.01 -3.58
N THR A 42 18.45 4.23 -3.87
CA THR A 42 19.85 4.59 -4.21
C THR A 42 20.81 4.26 -3.07
N ARG A 43 20.44 4.62 -1.83
CA ARG A 43 21.24 4.38 -0.63
C ARG A 43 21.55 2.90 -0.41
N TYR A 44 20.57 2.03 -0.64
CA TYR A 44 20.71 0.59 -0.45
C TYR A 44 21.10 -0.17 -1.73
N GLY A 45 21.21 0.52 -2.87
CA GLY A 45 21.53 -0.09 -4.16
C GLY A 45 20.42 -1.02 -4.67
N LEU A 46 19.16 -0.61 -4.47
CA LEU A 46 17.97 -1.30 -4.95
C LEU A 46 17.57 -0.77 -6.33
N GLU A 47 17.11 -1.64 -7.21
CA GLU A 47 16.59 -1.25 -8.51
C GLU A 47 15.10 -0.90 -8.39
N ILE A 48 14.80 0.39 -8.34
CA ILE A 48 13.43 0.93 -8.26
C ILE A 48 13.20 1.83 -9.46
N SER A 49 12.19 1.53 -10.27
CA SER A 49 11.76 2.34 -11.40
C SER A 49 10.35 2.88 -11.17
N PHE A 50 10.07 4.07 -11.70
CA PHE A 50 8.76 4.73 -11.57
C PHE A 50 8.13 4.89 -12.93
N PHE A 51 6.86 4.53 -13.03
CA PHE A 51 6.05 4.71 -14.22
C PHE A 51 4.74 5.42 -13.86
N TYR A 52 4.49 6.55 -14.50
CA TYR A 52 3.33 7.39 -14.27
C TYR A 52 2.43 7.37 -15.50
N LEU A 53 1.18 6.95 -15.32
CA LEU A 53 0.18 6.98 -16.38
C LEU A 53 -0.71 8.21 -16.23
N PHE A 54 -0.59 9.12 -17.20
CA PHE A 54 -1.34 10.38 -17.19
C PHE A 54 -2.66 10.28 -17.94
N ASN A 55 -3.65 11.05 -17.50
CA ASN A 55 -4.91 11.33 -18.21
C ASN A 55 -5.81 10.13 -18.51
N GLU A 56 -5.62 8.99 -17.85
CA GLU A 56 -6.55 7.88 -17.95
C GLU A 56 -7.60 7.96 -16.84
N SER A 57 -8.85 8.19 -17.22
CA SER A 57 -9.96 8.41 -16.28
C SER A 57 -10.60 7.11 -15.76
N LEU A 58 -10.48 6.01 -16.52
CA LEU A 58 -11.04 4.73 -16.13
C LEU A 58 -9.98 3.91 -15.38
N ILE A 59 -10.16 3.78 -14.06
CA ILE A 59 -9.17 3.15 -13.17
C ILE A 59 -8.81 1.70 -13.57
N THR A 60 -9.78 0.91 -14.03
CA THR A 60 -9.54 -0.46 -14.47
C THR A 60 -8.64 -0.50 -15.70
N ARG A 61 -8.86 0.40 -16.67
CA ARG A 61 -8.04 0.52 -17.86
C ARG A 61 -6.63 1.02 -17.52
N ALA A 62 -6.53 2.01 -16.62
CA ALA A 62 -5.25 2.50 -16.12
C ALA A 62 -4.43 1.37 -15.50
N ARG A 63 -5.02 0.58 -14.63
CA ARG A 63 -4.32 -0.54 -13.98
C ARG A 63 -3.91 -1.63 -14.95
N ASN A 64 -4.77 -1.97 -15.92
CA ASN A 64 -4.43 -2.94 -16.97
C ASN A 64 -3.25 -2.46 -17.82
N TYR A 65 -3.22 -1.17 -18.19
CA TYR A 65 -2.11 -0.59 -18.93
C TYR A 65 -0.80 -0.64 -18.12
N LEU A 66 -0.85 -0.24 -16.85
CA LEU A 66 0.29 -0.27 -15.94
C LEU A 66 0.83 -1.70 -15.72
N ALA A 67 -0.08 -2.68 -15.62
CA ALA A 67 0.29 -4.09 -15.54
C ALA A 67 0.95 -4.60 -16.83
N ASP A 68 0.45 -4.20 -18.01
CA ASP A 68 1.07 -4.54 -19.30
C ASP A 68 2.49 -3.94 -19.41
N GLU A 69 2.70 -2.69 -19.01
CA GLU A 69 4.03 -2.07 -18.99
C GLU A 69 4.98 -2.79 -18.02
N PHE A 70 4.49 -3.20 -16.85
CA PHE A 70 5.26 -4.03 -15.93
C PHE A 70 5.64 -5.37 -16.58
N LEU A 71 4.71 -6.05 -17.25
CA LEU A 71 4.96 -7.34 -17.91
C LEU A 71 5.99 -7.22 -19.03
N ARG A 72 6.06 -6.07 -19.72
CA ARG A 72 7.08 -5.76 -20.74
C ARG A 72 8.43 -5.40 -20.15
N SER A 73 8.45 -4.97 -18.87
CA SER A 73 9.69 -4.62 -18.17
C SER A 73 10.46 -5.87 -17.74
N LYS A 74 11.67 -5.67 -17.18
CA LYS A 74 12.46 -6.72 -16.53
C LYS A 74 12.27 -6.72 -15.01
N ALA A 75 11.30 -5.96 -14.50
CA ALA A 75 11.03 -5.89 -13.07
C ALA A 75 10.42 -7.20 -12.55
N THR A 76 10.70 -7.52 -11.31
CA THR A 76 10.21 -8.73 -10.63
C THR A 76 9.00 -8.44 -9.75
N HIS A 77 8.81 -7.19 -9.33
CA HIS A 77 7.74 -6.76 -8.46
C HIS A 77 7.05 -5.52 -9.03
N LEU A 78 5.73 -5.59 -9.15
CA LEU A 78 4.88 -4.46 -9.48
C LEU A 78 4.38 -3.84 -8.17
N MET A 79 4.60 -2.55 -7.95
CA MET A 79 4.06 -1.81 -6.83
C MET A 79 3.07 -0.76 -7.32
N PHE A 80 1.78 -1.01 -7.15
CA PHE A 80 0.77 0.01 -7.36
C PHE A 80 0.72 0.99 -6.19
N ILE A 81 0.79 2.29 -6.49
CA ILE A 81 0.59 3.35 -5.52
C ILE A 81 -0.31 4.42 -6.15
N ASP A 82 -1.45 4.71 -5.49
CA ASP A 82 -2.30 5.82 -5.93
C ASP A 82 -1.64 7.17 -5.67
N SER A 83 -1.77 8.09 -6.61
CA SER A 83 -1.06 9.39 -6.60
C SER A 83 -1.49 10.35 -5.49
N ASP A 84 -2.43 9.96 -4.65
CA ASP A 84 -2.90 10.71 -3.47
C ASP A 84 -2.59 10.03 -2.13
N ILE A 85 -1.86 8.91 -2.15
CA ILE A 85 -1.43 8.20 -0.94
C ILE A 85 -0.01 8.63 -0.55
N GLY A 86 0.13 9.20 0.66
CA GLY A 86 1.42 9.35 1.32
C GLY A 86 1.81 8.04 2.04
N PHE A 87 3.06 7.65 1.97
CA PHE A 87 3.54 6.38 2.54
C PHE A 87 4.96 6.51 3.10
N ASP A 88 5.33 5.61 4.01
CA ASP A 88 6.73 5.45 4.40
C ASP A 88 7.46 4.59 3.35
N PRO A 89 8.59 5.04 2.80
CA PRO A 89 9.41 4.22 1.89
C PRO A 89 9.76 2.84 2.42
N GLN A 90 9.91 2.68 3.73
CA GLN A 90 10.18 1.39 4.37
C GLN A 90 9.02 0.40 4.19
N ASP A 91 7.78 0.88 4.09
CA ASP A 91 6.62 0.01 3.85
C ASP A 91 6.71 -0.67 2.48
N VAL A 92 7.20 0.04 1.45
CA VAL A 92 7.42 -0.56 0.12
C VAL A 92 8.47 -1.68 0.20
N LEU A 93 9.54 -1.47 0.96
CA LEU A 93 10.58 -2.49 1.16
C LEU A 93 10.05 -3.68 1.97
N ALA A 94 9.20 -3.41 2.96
CA ALA A 94 8.55 -4.46 3.76
C ALA A 94 7.60 -5.31 2.89
N LEU A 95 6.77 -4.68 2.06
CA LEU A 95 5.90 -5.39 1.12
C LEU A 95 6.73 -6.23 0.14
N ALA A 96 7.83 -5.67 -0.42
CA ALA A 96 8.72 -6.39 -1.29
C ALA A 96 9.43 -7.56 -0.58
N ALA A 97 9.68 -7.48 0.72
CA ALA A 97 10.24 -8.58 1.50
C ALA A 97 9.22 -9.69 1.77
N ILE A 98 7.94 -9.32 1.98
CA ILE A 98 6.85 -10.27 2.24
C ILE A 98 6.42 -10.99 0.95
N ALA A 99 6.34 -10.27 -0.18
CA ALA A 99 6.09 -10.83 -1.50
C ALA A 99 7.34 -11.57 -2.01
N ASP A 100 7.67 -12.67 -1.37
CA ASP A 100 8.86 -13.47 -1.66
C ASP A 100 8.53 -14.57 -2.67
N PRO A 101 9.30 -14.75 -3.76
CA PRO A 101 9.10 -15.81 -4.75
C PRO A 101 9.07 -17.22 -4.15
N ASP A 102 9.73 -17.42 -3.02
CA ASP A 102 9.75 -18.70 -2.31
C ASP A 102 8.59 -18.85 -1.29
N SER A 103 7.68 -17.88 -1.24
CA SER A 103 6.48 -17.89 -0.41
C SER A 103 5.21 -18.05 -1.23
N ASP A 104 4.08 -18.28 -0.55
CA ASP A 104 2.73 -18.33 -1.12
C ASP A 104 2.05 -16.94 -1.23
N LYS A 105 2.83 -15.86 -1.07
CA LYS A 105 2.31 -14.48 -0.99
C LYS A 105 2.61 -13.71 -2.28
N ASP A 106 1.87 -14.04 -3.33
CA ASP A 106 2.02 -13.40 -4.64
C ASP A 106 1.53 -11.94 -4.65
N ILE A 107 0.53 -11.62 -3.80
CA ILE A 107 -0.07 -10.29 -3.70
C ILE A 107 -0.09 -9.86 -2.23
N VAL A 108 0.51 -8.71 -1.95
CA VAL A 108 0.56 -8.12 -0.60
C VAL A 108 0.09 -6.68 -0.65
N CYS A 109 -0.88 -6.33 0.20
CA CYS A 109 -1.44 -4.98 0.27
C CYS A 109 -1.08 -4.30 1.59
N GLY A 110 -0.67 -3.05 1.54
CA GLY A 110 -0.63 -2.19 2.71
C GLY A 110 -2.01 -1.55 2.93
N PRO A 111 -2.57 -1.63 4.13
CA PRO A 111 -3.86 -1.01 4.43
C PRO A 111 -3.74 0.51 4.39
N TYR A 112 -4.67 1.19 3.72
CA TYR A 112 -4.80 2.64 3.70
C TYR A 112 -6.24 3.05 4.02
N PRO A 113 -6.47 4.25 4.58
CA PRO A 113 -7.78 4.67 5.02
C PRO A 113 -8.73 4.94 3.85
N LYS A 114 -10.01 4.60 4.03
CA LYS A 114 -11.10 5.06 3.18
C LYS A 114 -11.28 6.57 3.35
N LYS A 115 -11.66 7.27 2.29
CA LYS A 115 -11.98 8.71 2.31
C LYS A 115 -13.40 8.98 2.86
N THR A 116 -13.77 8.27 3.94
CA THR A 116 -15.10 8.35 4.55
C THR A 116 -14.96 8.39 6.06
N ILE A 117 -15.96 9.00 6.73
CA ILE A 117 -16.08 8.98 8.18
C ILE A 117 -16.96 7.80 8.56
N SER A 118 -16.47 6.92 9.44
CA SER A 118 -17.23 5.78 9.95
C SER A 118 -18.08 6.19 11.17
N TRP A 119 -19.26 6.72 10.90
CA TRP A 119 -20.18 7.16 11.95
C TRP A 119 -20.59 6.03 12.90
N GLU A 120 -20.70 4.80 12.40
CA GLU A 120 -20.99 3.62 13.23
C GLU A 120 -19.89 3.30 14.22
N LYS A 121 -18.61 3.42 13.82
CA LYS A 121 -17.48 3.22 14.74
C LYS A 121 -17.43 4.31 15.81
N ILE A 122 -17.67 5.56 15.41
CA ILE A 122 -17.76 6.70 16.34
C ILE A 122 -18.89 6.46 17.35
N LYS A 123 -20.09 6.10 16.87
CA LYS A 123 -21.21 5.81 17.76
C LYS A 123 -20.88 4.70 18.75
N ARG A 124 -20.31 3.58 18.28
CA ARG A 124 -19.89 2.48 19.16
C ARG A 124 -18.84 2.90 20.18
N ALA A 125 -17.91 3.78 19.81
CA ALA A 125 -16.89 4.30 20.73
C ALA A 125 -17.52 5.19 21.81
N VAL A 126 -18.50 6.02 21.45
CA VAL A 126 -19.28 6.83 22.40
C VAL A 126 -20.09 5.94 23.33
N ASP A 127 -20.85 4.98 22.81
CA ASP A 127 -21.69 4.06 23.59
C ASP A 127 -20.87 3.23 24.61
N ARG A 128 -19.56 3.03 24.34
CA ARG A 128 -18.62 2.33 25.22
C ARG A 128 -17.84 3.24 26.18
N GLY A 129 -18.12 4.53 26.19
CA GLY A 129 -17.45 5.51 27.07
C GLY A 129 -15.98 5.78 26.73
N PHE A 130 -15.51 5.42 25.52
CA PHE A 130 -14.08 5.56 25.16
C PHE A 130 -13.61 7.01 25.06
N ALA A 131 -14.54 7.95 25.02
CA ALA A 131 -14.28 9.38 24.89
C ALA A 131 -14.77 10.20 26.07
N ASP A 132 -15.28 9.59 27.14
CA ASP A 132 -15.87 10.29 28.28
C ASP A 132 -14.91 11.26 28.95
N GLU A 133 -13.64 10.87 29.09
CA GLU A 133 -12.59 11.72 29.65
C GLU A 133 -12.04 12.75 28.64
N ASN A 134 -12.03 12.43 27.35
CA ASN A 134 -11.46 13.26 26.30
C ASN A 134 -12.11 12.96 24.93
N PRO A 135 -13.02 13.84 24.46
CA PRO A 135 -13.69 13.68 23.18
C PRO A 135 -12.75 13.56 21.98
N ASN A 136 -11.52 14.12 22.05
CA ASN A 136 -10.54 14.03 20.96
C ASN A 136 -10.08 12.59 20.71
N LYS A 137 -10.28 11.67 21.68
CA LYS A 137 -10.00 10.24 21.45
C LYS A 137 -10.88 9.64 20.34
N LEU A 138 -12.01 10.26 19.99
CA LEU A 138 -12.89 9.82 18.91
C LEU A 138 -12.20 9.87 17.52
N GLU A 139 -11.18 10.70 17.35
CA GLU A 139 -10.36 10.74 16.13
C GLU A 139 -9.84 9.36 15.73
N LYS A 140 -9.55 8.49 16.69
CA LYS A 140 -9.06 7.12 16.44
C LYS A 140 -10.13 6.18 15.85
N TYR A 141 -11.39 6.58 15.89
CA TYR A 141 -12.54 5.78 15.46
C TYR A 141 -13.21 6.33 14.20
N VAL A 142 -12.69 7.42 13.61
CA VAL A 142 -13.27 8.04 12.43
C VAL A 142 -12.97 7.28 11.14
N GLY A 143 -11.85 6.56 11.11
CA GLY A 143 -11.36 5.90 9.91
C GLY A 143 -11.85 4.47 9.74
N ASP A 144 -11.83 4.05 8.48
CA ASP A 144 -11.93 2.65 8.08
C ASP A 144 -10.86 2.37 7.02
N TYR A 145 -10.46 1.11 6.83
CA TYR A 145 -9.39 0.73 5.93
C TYR A 145 -9.93 0.01 4.69
N VAL A 146 -9.16 0.06 3.59
CA VAL A 146 -9.55 -0.55 2.31
C VAL A 146 -9.07 -1.99 2.27
N PHE A 147 -9.78 -2.87 2.94
CA PHE A 147 -9.67 -4.32 2.83
C PHE A 147 -10.94 -4.99 3.39
N ASN A 148 -11.21 -6.21 2.96
CA ASN A 148 -12.24 -7.07 3.53
C ASN A 148 -11.55 -8.30 4.14
N PRO A 149 -11.75 -8.57 5.45
CA PRO A 149 -11.18 -9.75 6.09
C PRO A 149 -11.81 -11.04 5.55
N VAL A 150 -11.13 -12.14 5.73
CA VAL A 150 -11.70 -13.47 5.49
C VAL A 150 -12.94 -13.67 6.37
N GLU A 151 -13.93 -14.41 5.86
CA GLU A 151 -15.18 -14.65 6.56
C GLU A 151 -14.93 -15.27 7.96
N GLY A 152 -15.60 -14.73 8.98
CA GLY A 152 -15.44 -15.15 10.38
C GLY A 152 -14.27 -14.50 11.12
N VAL A 153 -13.38 -13.78 10.45
CA VAL A 153 -12.30 -13.02 11.10
C VAL A 153 -12.84 -11.68 11.59
N THR A 154 -12.90 -11.49 12.90
CA THR A 154 -13.41 -10.27 13.54
C THR A 154 -12.31 -9.35 14.05
N GLU A 155 -11.09 -9.85 14.19
CA GLU A 155 -9.93 -9.10 14.68
C GLU A 155 -8.71 -9.40 13.83
N ILE A 156 -7.97 -8.36 13.44
CA ILE A 156 -6.68 -8.45 12.74
C ILE A 156 -5.64 -7.75 13.59
N LYS A 157 -4.52 -8.43 13.83
CA LYS A 157 -3.39 -7.83 14.55
C LYS A 157 -2.66 -6.86 13.63
N VAL A 158 -2.45 -5.62 14.09
CA VAL A 158 -1.84 -4.54 13.30
C VAL A 158 -0.38 -4.81 12.94
N ASN A 159 0.29 -5.69 13.69
CA ASN A 159 1.73 -5.93 13.58
C ASN A 159 2.09 -7.28 12.91
N GLU A 160 1.12 -7.97 12.34
CA GLU A 160 1.32 -9.25 11.64
C GLU A 160 0.62 -9.21 10.27
N PRO A 161 1.17 -9.84 9.22
CA PRO A 161 0.43 -10.05 7.99
C PRO A 161 -0.82 -10.90 8.26
N ALA A 162 -1.92 -10.54 7.63
CA ALA A 162 -3.17 -11.27 7.72
C ALA A 162 -3.70 -11.58 6.31
N GLU A 163 -4.26 -12.77 6.15
CA GLU A 163 -5.00 -13.11 4.95
C GLU A 163 -6.28 -12.28 4.88
N VAL A 164 -6.58 -11.75 3.69
CA VAL A 164 -7.77 -10.96 3.43
C VAL A 164 -8.50 -11.49 2.20
N LEU A 165 -9.81 -11.37 2.19
CA LEU A 165 -10.64 -11.74 1.03
C LEU A 165 -10.43 -10.76 -0.12
N GLU A 166 -10.30 -9.47 0.20
CA GLU A 166 -10.09 -8.40 -0.76
C GLU A 166 -9.14 -7.35 -0.17
N GLY A 167 -8.18 -6.91 -0.97
CA GLY A 167 -7.27 -5.82 -0.66
C GLY A 167 -7.38 -4.67 -1.63
N GLY A 168 -7.11 -3.45 -1.15
CA GLY A 168 -7.12 -2.26 -2.00
C GLY A 168 -5.91 -2.19 -2.91
N THR A 169 -6.13 -1.82 -4.18
CA THR A 169 -5.08 -1.68 -5.18
C THR A 169 -4.29 -0.37 -5.08
N GLY A 170 -4.68 0.54 -4.17
CA GLY A 170 -4.04 1.84 -3.99
C GLY A 170 -2.65 1.77 -3.35
N PHE A 171 -2.32 0.67 -2.66
CA PHE A 171 -0.99 0.38 -2.13
C PHE A 171 -0.78 -1.14 -2.12
N MET A 172 -0.43 -1.70 -3.28
CA MET A 172 -0.40 -3.15 -3.53
C MET A 172 0.88 -3.57 -4.23
N MET A 173 1.55 -4.56 -3.68
CA MET A 173 2.69 -5.25 -4.29
C MET A 173 2.22 -6.56 -4.91
N VAL A 174 2.68 -6.82 -6.15
CA VAL A 174 2.44 -8.07 -6.88
C VAL A 174 3.78 -8.58 -7.36
N GLN A 175 4.13 -9.82 -7.03
CA GLN A 175 5.33 -10.43 -7.56
C GLN A 175 5.07 -11.08 -8.93
N ARG A 176 6.10 -11.15 -9.75
CA ARG A 176 6.09 -11.90 -11.00
C ARG A 176 6.44 -13.35 -10.70
N SER A 177 5.53 -14.26 -10.96
CA SER A 177 5.78 -15.71 -10.97
C SER A 177 6.64 -16.14 -12.17
#